data_8a06cc7584ee14d9c4617f01925af482
#
_entry.id   8a06cc7584ee14d9c4617f01925af482
#
_cell.length_a   1.000
_cell.length_b   1.000
_cell.length_c   1.000
_cell.angle_alpha   90.00
_cell.angle_beta   90.00
_cell.angle_gamma   90.00
#
_symmetry.space_group_name_H-M   'P 1'
#
loop_
_entity.id
_entity.type
_entity.pdbx_description
1 polymer ?
#
loop_
_entity_poly.entity_id
_entity_poly.type
_entity_poly.pdbx_seq_one_letter_code
_entity_poly.pdbx_strand_id
1 'polypeptide(L)' 'MGDPSRGIYHKFNVTRVDGTSARGRKHDGCFHFVLDLDHDPHAKAALKAYADSCRADYPKLAADLDVNIAQCDFGASLP' A
#
# COMPACT_ATOMS: atom_id res chain seq x y z
N MET A 1 -6.87 -5.41 -9.22
CA MET A 1 -5.45 -5.28 -9.17
C MET A 1 -4.66 -6.43 -9.71
N GLY A 2 -4.89 -7.49 -9.72
CA GLY A 2 -4.17 -8.57 -10.35
C GLY A 2 -5.01 -9.27 -11.38
N ASP A 3 -4.38 -10.20 -12.02
CA ASP A 3 -5.04 -11.13 -12.88
C ASP A 3 -5.65 -12.20 -11.99
N PRO A 4 -6.97 -12.42 -12.02
CA PRO A 4 -7.60 -13.37 -11.12
C PRO A 4 -7.11 -14.81 -11.28
N SER A 5 -6.48 -15.12 -12.40
CA SER A 5 -5.96 -16.46 -12.62
C SER A 5 -4.49 -16.62 -12.21
N ARG A 6 -3.80 -15.55 -11.85
CA ARG A 6 -2.36 -15.60 -11.59
C ARG A 6 -1.99 -15.50 -10.11
N GLY A 7 -2.85 -14.92 -9.29
CA GLY A 7 -2.52 -14.69 -7.90
C GLY A 7 -1.39 -13.69 -7.75
N ILE A 8 -0.45 -13.97 -6.87
CA ILE A 8 0.67 -13.08 -6.62
C ILE A 8 1.74 -13.31 -7.69
N TYR A 9 2.14 -12.22 -8.33
CA TYR A 9 3.24 -12.28 -9.28
C TYR A 9 3.91 -10.91 -9.37
N HIS A 10 5.10 -10.89 -9.95
CA HIS A 10 5.91 -9.68 -10.02
C HIS A 10 5.33 -8.69 -11.02
N LYS A 11 4.79 -7.59 -10.53
CA LYS A 11 4.22 -6.52 -11.34
C LYS A 11 4.96 -5.21 -11.20
N PHE A 12 5.66 -5.02 -10.09
CA PHE A 12 6.31 -3.74 -9.76
C PHE A 12 7.73 -3.98 -9.30
N ASN A 13 8.59 -3.04 -9.64
CA ASN A 13 9.91 -2.94 -9.04
C ASN A 13 9.84 -1.85 -7.99
N VAL A 14 10.05 -2.23 -6.72
CA VAL A 14 9.93 -1.31 -5.61
C VAL A 14 11.31 -1.00 -5.06
N THR A 15 11.67 0.28 -5.01
CA THR A 15 12.92 0.72 -4.41
C THR A 15 12.61 1.83 -3.41
N ARG A 16 13.37 1.84 -2.33
CA ARG A 16 13.19 2.89 -1.32
C ARG A 16 13.98 4.12 -1.72
N VAL A 17 13.37 5.28 -1.50
CA VAL A 17 14.00 6.55 -1.87
C VAL A 17 15.22 6.87 -1.01
N ASP A 18 15.36 6.24 0.16
CA ASP A 18 16.52 6.45 1.04
C ASP A 18 17.71 5.54 0.69
N GLY A 19 17.59 4.74 -0.37
CA GLY A 19 18.67 3.89 -0.84
C GLY A 19 18.85 2.58 -0.06
N THR A 20 18.02 2.31 0.94
CA THR A 20 18.22 1.11 1.78
C THR A 20 17.73 -0.18 1.14
N SER A 21 17.10 -0.11 -0.03
CA SER A 21 16.76 -1.31 -0.80
C SER A 21 17.88 -1.73 -1.75
N ALA A 22 18.98 -0.98 -1.83
CA ALA A 22 20.10 -1.31 -2.66
C ALA A 22 20.77 -2.60 -2.17
N ARG A 23 21.54 -3.21 -3.06
CA ARG A 23 22.20 -4.49 -2.79
C ARG A 23 23.03 -4.41 -1.51
N GLY A 24 22.80 -5.36 -0.61
CA GLY A 24 23.50 -5.43 0.66
C GLY A 24 23.00 -4.49 1.73
N ARG A 25 22.00 -3.67 1.44
CA ARG A 25 21.43 -2.75 2.43
C ARG A 25 20.27 -3.43 3.18
N LYS A 26 19.75 -2.75 4.19
CA LYS A 26 18.77 -3.32 5.13
C LYS A 26 17.56 -3.93 4.44
N HIS A 27 17.08 -3.28 3.39
CA HIS A 27 15.84 -3.69 2.72
C HIS A 27 16.08 -4.37 1.38
N ASP A 28 17.31 -4.81 1.14
CA ASP A 28 17.61 -5.57 -0.06
C ASP A 28 16.81 -6.87 -0.04
N GLY A 29 16.05 -7.10 -1.09
CA GLY A 29 15.26 -8.32 -1.22
C GLY A 29 13.98 -8.39 -0.42
N CYS A 30 13.59 -7.29 0.24
CA CYS A 30 12.32 -7.28 0.98
C CYS A 30 11.15 -7.45 0.02
N PHE A 31 10.16 -8.24 0.46
CA PHE A 31 8.93 -8.42 -0.31
C PHE A 31 8.02 -7.22 -0.12
N HIS A 32 7.49 -6.71 -1.21
CA HIS A 32 6.52 -5.60 -1.16
C HIS A 32 5.27 -5.98 -1.92
N PHE A 33 4.13 -5.65 -1.36
CA PHE A 33 2.86 -5.81 -2.02
C PHE A 33 2.28 -4.41 -2.26
N VAL A 34 2.09 -4.05 -3.53
CA VAL A 34 1.69 -2.71 -3.92
C VAL A 34 0.18 -2.68 -4.14
N LEU A 35 -0.48 -1.71 -3.53
CA LEU A 35 -1.91 -1.51 -3.68
C LEU A 35 -2.17 -0.18 -4.37
N ASP A 36 -3.02 -0.23 -5.40
CA ASP A 36 -3.41 0.96 -6.14
C ASP A 36 -4.75 1.44 -5.60
N LEU A 37 -4.70 2.49 -4.79
CA LEU A 37 -5.91 2.97 -4.14
C LEU A 37 -6.95 3.51 -5.11
N ASP A 38 -6.51 4.00 -6.25
CA ASP A 38 -7.43 4.60 -7.22
C ASP A 38 -8.19 3.55 -8.04
N HIS A 39 -7.59 2.38 -8.24
CA HIS A 39 -8.15 1.40 -9.17
C HIS A 39 -8.46 0.05 -8.55
N ASP A 40 -7.91 -0.25 -7.36
CA ASP A 40 -8.14 -1.53 -6.73
C ASP A 40 -9.27 -1.43 -5.70
N PRO A 41 -10.42 -2.07 -5.95
CA PRO A 41 -11.55 -1.96 -5.03
C PRO A 41 -11.28 -2.56 -3.64
N HIS A 42 -10.24 -3.34 -3.49
CA HIS A 42 -9.89 -3.95 -2.21
C HIS A 42 -8.84 -3.17 -1.42
N ALA A 43 -8.18 -2.20 -2.04
CA ALA A 43 -7.08 -1.48 -1.43
C ALA A 43 -7.52 -0.67 -0.20
N LYS A 44 -8.69 -0.05 -0.28
CA LYS A 44 -9.22 0.77 0.81
C LYS A 44 -9.39 -0.04 2.08
N ALA A 45 -9.99 -1.22 1.99
CA ALA A 45 -10.18 -2.09 3.15
C ALA A 45 -8.84 -2.54 3.73
N ALA A 46 -7.88 -2.85 2.88
CA ALA A 46 -6.55 -3.25 3.31
C ALA A 46 -5.83 -2.12 4.05
N LEU A 47 -5.91 -0.90 3.53
CA LEU A 47 -5.28 0.23 4.17
C LEU A 47 -5.95 0.63 5.48
N LYS A 48 -7.25 0.48 5.56
CA LYS A 48 -7.95 0.73 6.81
C LYS A 48 -7.49 -0.23 7.90
N ALA A 49 -7.35 -1.49 7.56
CA ALA A 49 -6.84 -2.49 8.50
C ALA A 49 -5.41 -2.16 8.92
N TYR A 50 -4.58 -1.73 7.98
CA TYR A 50 -3.20 -1.35 8.28
C TYR A 50 -3.15 -0.12 9.19
N ALA A 51 -3.95 0.91 8.88
CA ALA A 51 -3.99 2.12 9.69
C ALA A 51 -4.41 1.80 11.13
N ASP A 52 -5.42 0.96 11.30
CA ASP A 52 -5.87 0.57 12.62
C ASP A 52 -4.79 -0.23 13.36
N SER A 53 -4.09 -1.10 12.66
CA SER A 53 -3.02 -1.91 13.23
C SER A 53 -1.83 -1.07 13.68
N CYS A 54 -1.45 -0.08 12.89
CA CYS A 54 -0.25 0.70 13.17
C CYS A 54 -0.49 1.96 14.00
N ARG A 55 -1.74 2.25 14.36
CA ARG A 55 -2.10 3.53 14.98
C ARG A 55 -1.36 3.79 16.28
N ALA A 56 -1.12 2.76 17.08
CA ALA A 56 -0.41 2.92 18.34
C ALA A 56 1.08 3.19 18.13
N ASP A 57 1.66 2.63 17.07
CA ASP A 57 3.09 2.75 16.79
C ASP A 57 3.41 3.95 15.92
N TYR A 58 2.55 4.23 14.95
CA TYR A 58 2.75 5.30 13.97
C TYR A 58 1.49 6.13 13.82
N PRO A 59 1.13 6.92 14.84
CA PRO A 59 -0.14 7.66 14.82
C PRO A 59 -0.26 8.66 13.68
N LYS A 60 0.85 9.30 13.31
CA LYS A 60 0.82 10.25 12.20
C LYS A 60 0.57 9.55 10.87
N LEU A 61 1.22 8.41 10.66
CA LEU A 61 0.99 7.62 9.46
C LEU A 61 -0.45 7.13 9.39
N ALA A 62 -0.98 6.65 10.52
CA ALA A 62 -2.37 6.18 10.56
C ALA A 62 -3.34 7.30 10.22
N ALA A 63 -3.11 8.50 10.74
CA ALA A 63 -3.95 9.66 10.44
C ALA A 63 -3.86 10.03 8.97
N ASP A 64 -2.67 10.00 8.39
CA ASP A 64 -2.49 10.29 6.97
C ASP A 64 -3.18 9.25 6.10
N LEU A 65 -3.13 7.98 6.49
CA LEU A 65 -3.83 6.92 5.79
C LEU A 65 -5.34 7.11 5.85
N ASP A 66 -5.86 7.51 7.00
CA ASP A 66 -7.30 7.78 7.14
C ASP A 66 -7.75 8.85 6.15
N VAL A 67 -6.95 9.91 5.99
CA VAL A 67 -7.27 10.97 5.03
C VAL A 67 -7.25 10.43 3.61
N ASN A 68 -6.23 9.65 3.25
CA ASN A 68 -6.12 9.10 1.91
C ASN A 68 -7.24 8.10 1.62
N ILE A 69 -7.63 7.31 2.60
CA ILE A 69 -8.75 6.37 2.45
C ILE A 69 -10.04 7.12 2.17
N ALA A 70 -10.29 8.22 2.88
CA ALA A 70 -11.48 9.01 2.68
C ALA A 70 -11.51 9.62 1.28
N GLN A 71 -10.38 10.08 0.78
CA GLN A 71 -10.29 10.64 -0.57
C GLN A 71 -10.51 9.58 -1.63
N CYS A 72 -9.95 8.39 -1.42
CA CYS A 72 -10.13 7.29 -2.35
C CYS A 72 -11.58 6.79 -2.36
N ASP A 73 -12.20 6.79 -1.20
CA ASP A 73 -13.60 6.43 -1.11
C ASP A 73 -14.44 7.35 -1.98
N PHE A 74 -14.13 8.62 -1.92
CA PHE A 74 -14.78 9.59 -2.76
C PHE A 74 -14.53 9.31 -4.24
N GLY A 75 -13.29 9.02 -4.60
CA GLY A 75 -12.94 8.68 -5.97
C GLY A 75 -13.61 7.39 -6.42
N ALA A 76 -13.71 6.41 -5.54
CA ALA A 76 -14.33 5.13 -5.87
C ALA A 76 -15.82 5.28 -6.11
N SER A 77 -16.45 6.30 -5.57
CA SER A 77 -17.88 6.51 -5.76
C SER A 77 -18.17 7.23 -7.07
N LEU A 78 -17.17 7.70 -7.76
CA LEU A 78 -17.37 8.34 -9.06
C LEU A 78 -17.56 7.29 -10.13
N PRO A 79 -18.43 7.56 -11.07
CA PRO A 79 -18.71 6.62 -12.14
C PRO A 79 -17.51 6.44 -13.07
#